data_dd07c9950cb54e521223c060b96434b6
#
_entry.id   dd07c9950cb54e521223c060b96434b6
#
_cell.length_a   1.000
_cell.length_b   1.000
_cell.length_c   1.000
_cell.angle_alpha   90.00
_cell.angle_beta   90.00
_cell.angle_gamma   90.00
#
_symmetry.space_group_name_H-M   'P 1'
#
loop_
_entity.id
_entity.type
_entity.pdbx_description
1 polymer ?
#
loop_
_entity_poly.entity_id
_entity_poly.type
_entity_poly.pdbx_seq_one_letter_code
_entity_poly.pdbx_strand_id
1 'polypeptide(L)'
;MLDERAHPSCISVAVSRAVGEAYAARNAAAQIKCSDTCFVLAFVPGDLDGRLVAATLDEALEGVPVFGCSTAGQITTHGYENDALLLLAFPKAHFRCSSILFEPLKPLSTTAIAAAAQRHEKTFSHTAGWNRLGLILADGLSKQEDVLISTLETVLDDLPVFGGSAGDALRFEETYVLHQGRCYSNAATLLLLETDLPFRGIGFDHFLPGGSPIVITDADPDERKVFEINGAPAAQEYARLVGCSVADLSPQIFAENPMLIEYKDRHYVRAISDAGEDDALSFLAAIDDGLIMTLGQGQEIVHTLQSGLDIRDEQGRRPDFILGFDCVLRKLEIEQKQLGRAVSEVLSAANVVGFNTYGEQHCGVHMNQTLVGVAFFGPDQRNLY
;
A
#
# COMPACT_ATOMS: atom_id res chain seq x y z
N MET A 1 -36.01 -11.06 -6.05
CA MET A 1 -34.78 -10.29 -6.11
C MET A 1 -33.70 -11.28 -6.42
N LEU A 2 -33.21 -11.24 -7.65
CA LEU A 2 -32.26 -12.22 -8.17
C LEU A 2 -30.89 -11.92 -7.55
N ASP A 3 -30.37 -12.90 -6.88
CA ASP A 3 -28.99 -13.01 -6.45
C ASP A 3 -28.10 -12.83 -7.71
N GLU A 4 -27.55 -11.63 -7.93
CA GLU A 4 -26.52 -11.43 -8.95
C GLU A 4 -25.30 -12.23 -8.47
N ARG A 5 -25.15 -13.40 -9.02
CA ARG A 5 -24.02 -14.31 -8.79
C ARG A 5 -22.75 -13.50 -9.01
N ALA A 6 -22.00 -13.29 -7.94
CA ALA A 6 -20.63 -12.81 -8.02
C ALA A 6 -19.92 -13.70 -9.05
N HIS A 7 -19.44 -13.11 -10.16
CA HIS A 7 -18.62 -13.86 -11.10
C HIS A 7 -17.37 -14.31 -10.33
N PRO A 8 -16.92 -15.57 -10.48
CA PRO A 8 -15.71 -16.01 -9.82
C PRO A 8 -14.56 -15.11 -10.27
N SER A 9 -13.89 -14.49 -9.30
CA SER A 9 -12.69 -13.66 -9.57
C SER A 9 -11.63 -14.51 -10.27
N CYS A 10 -10.86 -13.88 -11.17
CA CYS A 10 -9.75 -14.55 -11.84
C CYS A 10 -8.60 -14.91 -10.88
N ILE A 11 -8.56 -14.35 -9.68
CA ILE A 11 -7.65 -14.75 -8.60
C ILE A 11 -8.40 -15.54 -7.52
N SER A 12 -7.66 -16.37 -6.76
CA SER A 12 -8.20 -17.03 -5.58
C SER A 12 -7.84 -16.23 -4.32
N VAL A 13 -8.84 -15.97 -3.48
CA VAL A 13 -8.68 -15.28 -2.19
C VAL A 13 -8.86 -16.29 -1.08
N ALA A 14 -7.84 -16.44 -0.24
CA ALA A 14 -7.88 -17.33 0.94
C ALA A 14 -7.68 -16.50 2.21
N VAL A 15 -8.53 -16.73 3.20
CA VAL A 15 -8.52 -16.00 4.47
C VAL A 15 -8.48 -16.97 5.63
N SER A 16 -7.57 -16.75 6.57
CA SER A 16 -7.54 -17.52 7.81
C SER A 16 -7.55 -16.59 9.02
N ARG A 17 -8.49 -16.83 9.91
CA ARG A 17 -8.63 -16.20 11.24
C ARG A 17 -8.27 -17.18 12.36
N ALA A 18 -7.48 -18.20 12.01
CA ALA A 18 -7.07 -19.22 12.93
C ALA A 18 -6.02 -18.69 13.91
N VAL A 19 -6.08 -19.14 15.16
CA VAL A 19 -5.12 -18.76 16.19
C VAL A 19 -3.84 -19.57 16.02
N GLY A 20 -2.70 -18.88 16.03
CA GLY A 20 -1.35 -19.44 15.89
C GLY A 20 -0.88 -19.48 14.44
N GLU A 21 0.35 -19.04 14.24
CA GLU A 21 0.97 -18.71 12.95
C GLU A 21 0.97 -19.89 11.96
N ALA A 22 1.51 -21.03 12.39
CA ALA A 22 1.61 -22.22 11.55
C ALA A 22 0.24 -22.80 11.20
N TYR A 23 -0.74 -22.69 12.11
CA TYR A 23 -2.10 -23.18 11.84
C TYR A 23 -2.84 -22.23 10.91
N ALA A 24 -2.71 -20.91 11.11
CA ALA A 24 -3.29 -19.91 10.22
C ALA A 24 -2.72 -20.04 8.80
N ALA A 25 -1.40 -20.20 8.66
CA ALA A 25 -0.73 -20.37 7.37
C ALA A 25 -1.19 -21.64 6.64
N ARG A 26 -1.22 -22.79 7.29
CA ARG A 26 -1.73 -24.05 6.69
C ARG A 26 -3.20 -23.98 6.33
N ASN A 27 -4.02 -23.36 7.18
CA ASN A 27 -5.45 -23.20 6.92
C ASN A 27 -5.72 -22.31 5.71
N ALA A 28 -4.97 -21.21 5.54
CA ALA A 28 -5.08 -20.38 4.36
C ALA A 28 -4.53 -21.07 3.10
N ALA A 29 -3.36 -21.71 3.19
CA ALA A 29 -2.75 -22.43 2.07
C ALA A 29 -3.63 -23.57 1.54
N ALA A 30 -4.34 -24.28 2.41
CA ALA A 30 -5.25 -25.36 2.02
C ALA A 30 -6.43 -24.91 1.13
N GLN A 31 -6.70 -23.61 1.05
CA GLN A 31 -7.73 -23.04 0.19
C GLN A 31 -7.21 -22.72 -1.23
N ILE A 32 -5.89 -22.88 -1.48
CA ILE A 32 -5.22 -22.52 -2.74
C ILE A 32 -4.89 -23.77 -3.54
N LYS A 33 -5.18 -23.72 -4.85
CA LYS A 33 -4.83 -24.79 -5.79
C LYS A 33 -3.44 -24.53 -6.40
N CYS A 34 -2.41 -25.12 -5.81
CA CYS A 34 -1.01 -24.88 -6.16
C CYS A 34 -0.67 -25.14 -7.64
N SER A 35 -1.26 -26.17 -8.26
CA SER A 35 -0.98 -26.56 -9.66
C SER A 35 -1.19 -25.44 -10.67
N ASP A 36 -2.19 -24.58 -10.43
CA ASP A 36 -2.64 -23.54 -11.34
C ASP A 36 -2.12 -22.15 -10.92
N THR A 37 -1.47 -22.05 -9.77
CA THR A 37 -1.00 -20.79 -9.18
C THR A 37 0.40 -20.42 -9.66
N CYS A 38 0.55 -19.19 -10.15
CA CYS A 38 1.82 -18.60 -10.57
C CYS A 38 2.63 -18.12 -9.36
N PHE A 39 1.99 -17.34 -8.49
CA PHE A 39 2.55 -16.85 -7.23
C PHE A 39 1.42 -16.51 -6.25
N VAL A 40 1.79 -16.31 -4.99
CA VAL A 40 0.88 -15.90 -3.91
C VAL A 40 1.39 -14.61 -3.28
N LEU A 41 0.49 -13.64 -3.07
CA LEU A 41 0.72 -12.53 -2.14
C LEU A 41 0.15 -12.88 -0.78
N ALA A 42 0.95 -12.74 0.28
CA ALA A 42 0.57 -13.00 1.66
C ALA A 42 0.61 -11.69 2.47
N PHE A 43 -0.53 -11.26 2.98
CA PHE A 43 -0.66 -10.09 3.85
C PHE A 43 -0.85 -10.57 5.27
N VAL A 44 0.19 -10.39 6.07
CA VAL A 44 0.32 -10.98 7.39
C VAL A 44 -0.04 -9.95 8.47
N PRO A 45 -0.97 -10.24 9.39
CA PRO A 45 -1.20 -9.39 10.56
C PRO A 45 0.10 -9.10 11.31
N GLY A 46 0.29 -7.85 11.71
CA GLY A 46 1.54 -7.41 12.33
C GLY A 46 1.88 -8.04 13.68
N ASP A 47 0.95 -8.75 14.32
CA ASP A 47 1.11 -9.47 15.58
C ASP A 47 1.59 -10.93 15.40
N LEU A 48 1.59 -11.45 14.16
CA LEU A 48 2.08 -12.80 13.87
C LEU A 48 3.58 -12.81 13.56
N ASP A 49 4.27 -13.87 13.99
CA ASP A 49 5.67 -14.12 13.60
C ASP A 49 5.77 -14.42 12.10
N GLY A 50 6.18 -13.39 11.33
CA GLY A 50 6.32 -13.49 9.88
C GLY A 50 7.28 -14.56 9.41
N ARG A 51 8.32 -14.89 10.17
CA ARG A 51 9.28 -15.94 9.82
C ARG A 51 8.64 -17.31 9.88
N LEU A 52 7.84 -17.56 10.91
CA LEU A 52 7.11 -18.82 11.04
C LEU A 52 6.00 -18.94 10.01
N VAL A 53 5.27 -17.84 9.73
CA VAL A 53 4.27 -17.80 8.66
C VAL A 53 4.91 -18.07 7.30
N ALA A 54 5.99 -17.37 6.95
CA ALA A 54 6.70 -17.54 5.68
C ALA A 54 7.19 -18.97 5.45
N ALA A 55 7.89 -19.54 6.44
CA ALA A 55 8.39 -20.91 6.36
C ALA A 55 7.25 -21.94 6.22
N THR A 56 6.13 -21.74 6.94
CA THR A 56 4.98 -22.64 6.86
C THR A 56 4.27 -22.53 5.52
N LEU A 57 4.15 -21.33 4.94
CA LEU A 57 3.57 -21.13 3.61
C LEU A 57 4.44 -21.74 2.52
N ASP A 58 5.77 -21.60 2.60
CA ASP A 58 6.70 -22.19 1.65
C ASP A 58 6.58 -23.73 1.61
N GLU A 59 6.48 -24.36 2.80
CA GLU A 59 6.22 -25.80 2.92
C GLU A 59 4.83 -26.19 2.37
N ALA A 60 3.77 -25.46 2.74
CA ALA A 60 2.40 -25.83 2.45
C ALA A 60 1.96 -25.57 1.00
N LEU A 61 2.62 -24.62 0.31
CA LEU A 61 2.32 -24.24 -1.07
C LEU A 61 3.21 -24.94 -2.11
N GLU A 62 3.98 -25.94 -1.70
CA GLU A 62 4.69 -26.89 -2.58
C GLU A 62 5.56 -26.20 -3.66
N GLY A 63 6.28 -25.14 -3.29
CA GLY A 63 7.19 -24.41 -4.18
C GLY A 63 6.51 -23.34 -5.06
N VAL A 64 5.25 -23.01 -4.82
CA VAL A 64 4.65 -21.79 -5.37
C VAL A 64 5.32 -20.58 -4.72
N PRO A 65 5.89 -19.61 -5.48
CA PRO A 65 6.54 -18.46 -4.90
C PRO A 65 5.58 -17.64 -4.04
N VAL A 66 6.00 -17.30 -2.81
CA VAL A 66 5.25 -16.47 -1.86
C VAL A 66 5.97 -15.16 -1.67
N PHE A 67 5.24 -14.07 -1.85
CA PHE A 67 5.67 -12.69 -1.59
C PHE A 67 4.65 -12.03 -0.67
N GLY A 68 4.98 -10.91 -0.06
CA GLY A 68 4.04 -10.23 0.82
C GLY A 68 4.72 -9.32 1.81
N CYS A 69 4.00 -8.98 2.87
CA CYS A 69 4.53 -8.15 3.94
C CYS A 69 3.69 -8.24 5.22
N SER A 70 4.23 -7.73 6.32
CA SER A 70 3.45 -7.39 7.50
C SER A 70 2.52 -6.20 7.21
N THR A 71 1.40 -6.10 7.90
CA THR A 71 0.36 -5.13 7.57
C THR A 71 -0.22 -4.45 8.80
N ALA A 72 -0.82 -3.28 8.58
CA ALA A 72 -1.59 -2.58 9.60
C ALA A 72 -3.10 -2.95 9.58
N GLY A 73 -3.44 -4.03 8.90
CA GLY A 73 -4.77 -4.58 8.69
C GLY A 73 -4.95 -5.08 7.27
N GLN A 74 -5.98 -5.87 7.02
CA GLN A 74 -6.27 -6.47 5.73
C GLN A 74 -7.56 -5.92 5.14
N ILE A 75 -7.63 -5.93 3.81
CA ILE A 75 -8.85 -5.70 3.05
C ILE A 75 -9.22 -7.04 2.43
N THR A 76 -10.17 -7.72 3.04
CA THR A 76 -10.68 -9.00 2.56
C THR A 76 -11.92 -8.80 1.68
N THR A 77 -12.49 -9.86 1.15
CA THR A 77 -13.77 -9.82 0.43
C THR A 77 -14.94 -9.29 1.28
N HIS A 78 -14.75 -9.15 2.59
CA HIS A 78 -15.73 -8.60 3.53
C HIS A 78 -15.42 -7.17 3.98
N GLY A 79 -14.36 -6.54 3.42
CA GLY A 79 -13.86 -5.23 3.81
C GLY A 79 -12.70 -5.32 4.82
N TYR A 80 -12.60 -4.36 5.74
CA TYR A 80 -11.50 -4.30 6.69
C TYR A 80 -11.54 -5.41 7.73
N GLU A 81 -10.37 -6.02 7.94
CA GLU A 81 -10.10 -6.99 9.02
C GLU A 81 -8.73 -6.72 9.63
N ASN A 82 -8.54 -7.02 10.92
CA ASN A 82 -7.27 -6.78 11.63
C ASN A 82 -6.44 -8.06 11.82
N ASP A 83 -7.11 -9.20 12.04
CA ASP A 83 -6.49 -10.42 12.53
C ASP A 83 -6.53 -11.56 11.50
N ALA A 84 -6.72 -11.23 10.22
CA ALA A 84 -6.86 -12.23 9.17
C ALA A 84 -5.57 -12.37 8.35
N LEU A 85 -4.96 -13.54 8.34
CA LEU A 85 -3.96 -13.86 7.32
C LEU A 85 -4.67 -13.96 5.96
N LEU A 86 -4.32 -13.07 5.04
CA LEU A 86 -4.90 -12.98 3.70
C LEU A 86 -3.90 -13.47 2.66
N LEU A 87 -4.30 -14.44 1.85
CA LEU A 87 -3.52 -14.90 0.69
C LEU A 87 -4.29 -14.60 -0.60
N LEU A 88 -3.59 -14.05 -1.58
CA LEU A 88 -4.10 -13.84 -2.93
C LEU A 88 -3.28 -14.70 -3.90
N ALA A 89 -3.90 -15.68 -4.52
CA ALA A 89 -3.25 -16.58 -5.47
C ALA A 89 -3.54 -16.17 -6.91
N PHE A 90 -2.50 -15.84 -7.64
CA PHE A 90 -2.53 -15.38 -9.03
C PHE A 90 -2.31 -16.55 -9.98
N PRO A 91 -3.23 -16.85 -10.91
CA PRO A 91 -3.17 -18.05 -11.73
C PRO A 91 -2.16 -17.93 -12.87
N LYS A 92 -1.53 -19.06 -13.22
CA LYS A 92 -0.62 -19.17 -14.38
C LYS A 92 -1.29 -18.85 -15.71
N ALA A 93 -2.62 -19.01 -15.80
CA ALA A 93 -3.37 -18.71 -17.01
C ALA A 93 -3.27 -17.23 -17.41
N HIS A 94 -3.25 -16.33 -16.42
CA HIS A 94 -3.35 -14.88 -16.63
C HIS A 94 -2.14 -14.10 -16.15
N PHE A 95 -1.18 -14.73 -15.47
CA PHE A 95 -0.04 -14.02 -14.89
C PHE A 95 1.29 -14.72 -15.13
N ARG A 96 2.34 -13.90 -15.29
CA ARG A 96 3.75 -14.28 -15.17
C ARG A 96 4.39 -13.36 -14.17
N CYS A 97 5.30 -13.87 -13.37
CA CYS A 97 5.95 -13.10 -12.30
C CYS A 97 7.45 -13.35 -12.31
N SER A 98 8.20 -12.29 -12.10
CA SER A 98 9.61 -12.33 -11.76
C SER A 98 9.85 -11.37 -10.60
N SER A 99 10.82 -11.65 -9.72
CA SER A 99 10.98 -10.89 -8.48
C SER A 99 12.41 -10.51 -8.20
N ILE A 100 12.60 -9.34 -7.58
CA ILE A 100 13.88 -8.89 -7.02
C ILE A 100 13.68 -8.57 -5.54
N LEU A 101 14.64 -8.93 -4.71
CA LEU A 101 14.81 -8.44 -3.35
C LEU A 101 15.87 -7.33 -3.36
N PHE A 102 15.55 -6.18 -2.80
CA PHE A 102 16.48 -5.10 -2.49
C PHE A 102 16.77 -5.12 -0.98
N GLU A 103 18.01 -5.39 -0.61
CA GLU A 103 18.48 -5.48 0.78
C GLU A 103 19.98 -5.13 0.84
N PRO A 104 20.42 -4.20 1.74
CA PRO A 104 19.60 -3.40 2.64
C PRO A 104 18.99 -2.17 1.92
N LEU A 105 17.88 -1.62 2.46
CA LEU A 105 17.36 -0.32 2.05
C LEU A 105 18.09 0.83 2.76
N LYS A 106 18.45 0.66 4.03
CA LYS A 106 19.25 1.66 4.78
C LYS A 106 20.60 1.05 5.18
N PRO A 107 21.74 1.56 4.63
CA PRO A 107 21.85 2.65 3.65
C PRO A 107 21.41 2.22 2.24
N LEU A 108 20.62 3.06 1.58
CA LEU A 108 20.15 2.80 0.22
C LEU A 108 21.23 3.18 -0.82
N SER A 109 21.43 2.30 -1.82
CA SER A 109 22.25 2.58 -2.98
C SER A 109 21.38 2.70 -4.24
N THR A 110 21.06 3.92 -4.63
CA THR A 110 20.25 4.20 -5.85
C THR A 110 20.88 3.57 -7.08
N THR A 111 22.21 3.62 -7.23
CA THR A 111 22.94 3.02 -8.35
C THR A 111 22.79 1.49 -8.39
N ALA A 112 22.88 0.83 -7.23
CA ALA A 112 22.75 -0.63 -7.16
C ALA A 112 21.32 -1.07 -7.46
N ILE A 113 20.32 -0.39 -6.91
CA ILE A 113 18.89 -0.62 -7.17
C ILE A 113 18.57 -0.42 -8.64
N ALA A 114 19.00 0.72 -9.22
CA ALA A 114 18.80 1.02 -10.63
C ALA A 114 19.38 -0.06 -11.54
N ALA A 115 20.64 -0.44 -11.31
CA ALA A 115 21.31 -1.47 -12.10
C ALA A 115 20.67 -2.87 -11.95
N ALA A 116 20.18 -3.20 -10.75
CA ALA A 116 19.50 -4.47 -10.50
C ALA A 116 18.13 -4.49 -11.20
N ALA A 117 17.31 -3.44 -11.03
CA ALA A 117 16.00 -3.33 -11.65
C ALA A 117 16.08 -3.38 -13.19
N GLN A 118 17.00 -2.61 -13.81
CA GLN A 118 17.20 -2.63 -15.27
C GLN A 118 17.64 -3.99 -15.80
N ARG A 119 18.58 -4.66 -15.12
CA ARG A 119 18.99 -6.01 -15.54
C ARG A 119 17.83 -6.98 -15.47
N HIS A 120 17.06 -6.92 -14.42
CA HIS A 120 15.94 -7.83 -14.19
C HIS A 120 14.83 -7.60 -15.21
N GLU A 121 14.49 -6.35 -15.47
CA GLU A 121 13.52 -5.95 -16.48
C GLU A 121 13.91 -6.48 -17.88
N LYS A 122 15.18 -6.32 -18.28
CA LYS A 122 15.70 -6.80 -19.56
C LYS A 122 15.72 -8.33 -19.69
N THR A 123 15.82 -9.06 -18.59
CA THR A 123 15.84 -10.53 -18.59
C THR A 123 14.47 -11.15 -18.42
N PHE A 124 13.49 -10.37 -17.96
CA PHE A 124 12.12 -10.84 -17.84
C PHE A 124 11.49 -10.98 -19.22
N SER A 125 10.96 -12.16 -19.52
CA SER A 125 10.39 -12.49 -20.83
C SER A 125 9.21 -11.57 -21.17
N HIS A 126 9.16 -11.16 -22.45
CA HIS A 126 8.01 -10.42 -22.96
C HIS A 126 7.05 -11.37 -23.67
N THR A 127 5.85 -11.49 -23.16
CA THR A 127 4.76 -12.22 -23.80
C THR A 127 4.02 -11.26 -24.74
N ALA A 128 3.98 -11.59 -26.04
CA ALA A 128 3.34 -10.71 -27.02
C ALA A 128 1.86 -10.49 -26.70
N GLY A 129 1.45 -9.21 -26.64
CA GLY A 129 0.08 -8.80 -26.35
C GLY A 129 -0.29 -8.80 -24.88
N TRP A 130 0.64 -9.10 -23.97
CA TRP A 130 0.42 -8.98 -22.53
C TRP A 130 0.83 -7.60 -22.02
N ASN A 131 0.10 -7.13 -21.01
CA ASN A 131 0.38 -5.90 -20.30
C ASN A 131 1.43 -6.13 -19.21
N ARG A 132 2.15 -5.08 -18.81
CA ARG A 132 3.22 -5.17 -17.81
C ARG A 132 3.05 -4.15 -16.72
N LEU A 133 3.35 -4.53 -15.47
CA LEU A 133 3.36 -3.65 -14.31
C LEU A 133 4.37 -4.14 -13.27
N GLY A 134 4.76 -3.24 -12.36
CA GLY A 134 5.52 -3.56 -11.17
C GLY A 134 4.62 -3.51 -9.92
N LEU A 135 4.83 -4.45 -9.00
CA LEU A 135 4.33 -4.35 -7.63
C LEU A 135 5.53 -4.24 -6.68
N ILE A 136 5.53 -3.23 -5.83
CA ILE A 136 6.57 -3.01 -4.81
C ILE A 136 5.97 -3.16 -3.42
N LEU A 137 6.63 -3.95 -2.57
CA LEU A 137 6.35 -4.04 -1.14
C LEU A 137 7.64 -3.65 -0.43
N ALA A 138 7.61 -2.64 0.41
CA ALA A 138 8.77 -2.12 1.11
C ALA A 138 8.60 -2.17 2.62
N ASP A 139 9.68 -2.32 3.36
CA ASP A 139 9.70 -2.15 4.82
C ASP A 139 9.30 -0.71 5.16
N GLY A 140 8.17 -0.54 5.86
CA GLY A 140 7.57 0.76 6.16
C GLY A 140 8.31 1.57 7.24
N LEU A 141 9.33 0.99 7.89
CA LEU A 141 10.17 1.68 8.86
C LEU A 141 11.56 2.05 8.29
N SER A 142 11.82 1.72 7.01
CA SER A 142 13.09 2.00 6.37
C SER A 142 13.37 3.48 6.14
N LYS A 143 12.31 4.29 6.00
CA LYS A 143 12.34 5.71 5.62
C LYS A 143 13.01 5.96 4.25
N GLN A 144 13.03 4.94 3.37
CA GLN A 144 13.70 4.99 2.08
C GLN A 144 12.73 4.88 0.89
N GLU A 145 11.43 4.82 1.15
CA GLU A 145 10.41 4.54 0.14
C GLU A 145 10.36 5.60 -0.96
N ASP A 146 10.48 6.90 -0.60
CA ASP A 146 10.48 7.99 -1.57
C ASP A 146 11.66 7.87 -2.55
N VAL A 147 12.87 7.58 -2.03
CA VAL A 147 14.07 7.41 -2.86
C VAL A 147 14.01 6.12 -3.66
N LEU A 148 13.52 5.03 -3.08
CA LEU A 148 13.33 3.76 -3.76
C LEU A 148 12.39 3.90 -4.96
N ILE A 149 11.18 4.44 -4.74
CA ILE A 149 10.17 4.51 -5.80
C ILE A 149 10.56 5.49 -6.91
N SER A 150 11.18 6.64 -6.57
CA SER A 150 11.68 7.58 -7.57
C SER A 150 12.83 7.00 -8.38
N THR A 151 13.68 6.17 -7.77
CA THR A 151 14.74 5.44 -8.48
C THR A 151 14.14 4.44 -9.46
N LEU A 152 13.15 3.65 -9.03
CA LEU A 152 12.48 2.67 -9.90
C LEU A 152 11.77 3.35 -11.08
N GLU A 153 11.05 4.45 -10.85
CA GLU A 153 10.39 5.23 -11.90
C GLU A 153 11.38 5.70 -12.96
N THR A 154 12.55 6.17 -12.52
CA THR A 154 13.59 6.68 -13.45
C THR A 154 14.16 5.58 -14.36
N VAL A 155 14.17 4.31 -13.91
CA VAL A 155 14.89 3.24 -14.60
C VAL A 155 14.00 2.18 -15.24
N LEU A 156 12.73 2.12 -14.87
CA LEU A 156 11.74 1.20 -15.44
C LEU A 156 10.88 1.83 -16.54
N ASP A 157 11.11 3.15 -16.78
CA ASP A 157 10.53 3.93 -17.88
C ASP A 157 8.99 3.77 -17.97
N ASP A 158 8.48 3.10 -18.99
CA ASP A 158 7.03 2.94 -19.24
C ASP A 158 6.36 1.85 -18.37
N LEU A 159 7.05 1.26 -17.41
CA LEU A 159 6.47 0.22 -16.56
C LEU A 159 5.89 0.83 -15.28
N PRO A 160 4.56 0.96 -15.17
CA PRO A 160 3.94 1.55 -13.98
C PRO A 160 4.17 0.67 -12.75
N VAL A 161 4.62 1.28 -11.65
CA VAL A 161 4.87 0.59 -10.37
C VAL A 161 3.84 1.05 -9.34
N PHE A 162 3.22 0.08 -8.68
CA PHE A 162 2.23 0.26 -7.62
C PHE A 162 2.65 -0.51 -6.39
N GLY A 163 2.15 -0.15 -5.22
CA GLY A 163 2.44 -0.93 -4.03
C GLY A 163 2.11 -0.24 -2.72
N GLY A 164 2.65 -0.82 -1.64
CA GLY A 164 2.47 -0.31 -0.30
C GLY A 164 3.61 -0.70 0.62
N SER A 165 3.85 0.15 1.62
CA SER A 165 4.81 -0.11 2.67
C SER A 165 4.19 -1.00 3.75
N ALA A 166 4.96 -1.96 4.23
CA ALA A 166 4.59 -2.83 5.34
C ALA A 166 4.22 -2.02 6.59
N GLY A 167 3.33 -2.54 7.40
CA GLY A 167 2.88 -1.92 8.64
C GLY A 167 2.84 -2.94 9.78
N ASP A 168 2.66 -2.45 11.02
CA ASP A 168 2.55 -3.26 12.24
C ASP A 168 1.49 -2.73 13.21
N ALA A 169 0.34 -2.28 12.67
CA ALA A 169 -0.80 -1.75 13.43
C ALA A 169 -0.47 -0.51 14.28
N LEU A 170 0.34 0.43 13.74
CA LEU A 170 0.79 1.69 14.37
C LEU A 170 1.69 1.51 15.61
N ARG A 171 2.31 0.34 15.79
CA ARG A 171 3.30 0.14 16.85
C ARG A 171 4.64 0.78 16.51
N PHE A 172 4.98 0.84 15.20
CA PHE A 172 6.25 1.34 14.68
C PHE A 172 7.49 0.64 15.28
N GLU A 173 7.37 -0.67 15.54
CA GLU A 173 8.41 -1.48 16.18
C GLU A 173 9.13 -2.36 15.15
N GLU A 174 8.39 -3.13 14.34
CA GLU A 174 8.96 -4.06 13.39
C GLU A 174 8.05 -4.26 12.18
N THR A 175 8.57 -3.97 10.99
CA THR A 175 7.92 -4.31 9.71
C THR A 175 8.85 -5.18 8.87
N TYR A 176 8.27 -5.97 7.95
CA TYR A 176 9.03 -6.87 7.10
C TYR A 176 8.33 -7.12 5.77
N VAL A 177 9.11 -7.57 4.80
CA VAL A 177 8.62 -8.10 3.53
C VAL A 177 8.89 -9.60 3.43
N LEU A 178 8.02 -10.32 2.73
CA LEU A 178 8.20 -11.73 2.41
C LEU A 178 8.72 -11.85 0.97
N HIS A 179 9.78 -12.64 0.80
CA HIS A 179 10.35 -12.94 -0.50
C HIS A 179 10.75 -14.41 -0.57
N GLN A 180 10.04 -15.18 -1.43
CA GLN A 180 10.32 -16.61 -1.66
C GLN A 180 10.43 -17.43 -0.37
N GLY A 181 9.40 -17.38 0.46
CA GLY A 181 9.31 -18.15 1.70
C GLY A 181 10.21 -17.67 2.86
N ARG A 182 10.82 -16.48 2.73
CA ARG A 182 11.64 -15.86 3.77
C ARG A 182 11.17 -14.47 4.13
N CYS A 183 11.50 -14.05 5.35
CA CYS A 183 11.15 -12.76 5.92
C CYS A 183 12.39 -11.86 5.99
N TYR A 184 12.25 -10.61 5.57
CA TYR A 184 13.34 -9.63 5.49
C TYR A 184 12.87 -8.28 6.04
N SER A 185 13.63 -7.72 7.00
CA SER A 185 13.47 -6.32 7.44
C SER A 185 14.50 -5.44 6.72
N ASN A 186 14.28 -4.13 6.71
CA ASN A 186 15.11 -3.17 5.97
C ASN A 186 15.29 -3.58 4.49
N ALA A 187 14.19 -4.02 3.87
CA ALA A 187 14.18 -4.61 2.54
C ALA A 187 12.95 -4.22 1.74
N ALA A 188 13.01 -4.39 0.42
CA ALA A 188 11.84 -4.28 -0.46
C ALA A 188 11.84 -5.40 -1.50
N THR A 189 10.65 -5.87 -1.83
CA THR A 189 10.42 -6.85 -2.89
C THR A 189 9.73 -6.17 -4.07
N LEU A 190 10.38 -6.14 -5.23
CA LEU A 190 9.79 -5.74 -6.49
C LEU A 190 9.38 -6.98 -7.27
N LEU A 191 8.12 -7.05 -7.67
CA LEU A 191 7.57 -8.03 -8.58
C LEU A 191 7.37 -7.38 -9.95
N LEU A 192 7.97 -7.92 -10.98
CA LEU A 192 7.63 -7.60 -12.37
C LEU A 192 6.57 -8.59 -12.84
N LEU A 193 5.42 -8.09 -13.24
CA LEU A 193 4.28 -8.88 -13.66
C LEU A 193 3.98 -8.68 -15.13
N GLU A 194 3.62 -9.76 -15.80
CA GLU A 194 2.90 -9.73 -17.08
C GLU A 194 1.51 -10.34 -16.90
N THR A 195 0.53 -9.76 -17.56
CA THR A 195 -0.85 -10.23 -17.54
C THR A 195 -1.55 -9.98 -18.88
N ASP A 196 -2.39 -10.91 -19.31
CA ASP A 196 -3.29 -10.74 -20.46
C ASP A 196 -4.54 -9.92 -20.10
N LEU A 197 -4.75 -9.61 -18.80
CA LEU A 197 -5.86 -8.82 -18.33
C LEU A 197 -5.60 -7.33 -18.56
N PRO A 198 -6.57 -6.56 -19.07
CA PRO A 198 -6.51 -5.11 -18.98
C PRO A 198 -6.46 -4.68 -17.51
N PHE A 199 -5.67 -3.64 -17.21
CA PHE A 199 -5.63 -3.09 -15.88
C PHE A 199 -5.61 -1.56 -15.90
N ARG A 200 -5.94 -0.95 -14.77
CA ARG A 200 -5.84 0.50 -14.53
C ARG A 200 -5.31 0.75 -13.13
N GLY A 201 -4.27 1.59 -13.02
CA GLY A 201 -3.84 2.14 -11.75
C GLY A 201 -4.87 3.15 -11.22
N ILE A 202 -5.08 3.14 -9.92
CA ILE A 202 -5.94 4.07 -9.21
C ILE A 202 -5.18 4.68 -8.04
N GLY A 203 -5.50 5.93 -7.71
CA GLY A 203 -4.98 6.60 -6.53
C GLY A 203 -5.80 7.85 -6.26
N PHE A 204 -6.35 7.95 -5.05
CA PHE A 204 -7.13 9.10 -4.61
C PHE A 204 -7.09 9.24 -3.08
N ASP A 205 -7.26 10.47 -2.65
CA ASP A 205 -7.47 10.87 -1.26
C ASP A 205 -8.81 11.57 -1.10
N HIS A 206 -9.08 12.12 0.07
CA HIS A 206 -10.31 12.85 0.34
C HIS A 206 -10.03 14.25 0.95
N PHE A 207 -8.87 14.84 0.66
CA PHE A 207 -8.49 16.14 1.18
C PHE A 207 -8.48 17.20 0.09
N LEU A 208 -8.89 18.40 0.47
CA LEU A 208 -8.70 19.64 -0.31
C LEU A 208 -7.72 20.55 0.42
N PRO A 209 -6.88 21.30 -0.30
CA PRO A 209 -6.01 22.28 0.31
C PRO A 209 -6.84 23.40 0.95
N GLY A 210 -6.46 23.78 2.16
CA GLY A 210 -7.13 24.83 2.92
C GLY A 210 -6.16 25.69 3.71
N GLY A 211 -6.64 26.85 4.13
CA GLY A 211 -5.87 27.77 4.99
C GLY A 211 -4.77 28.55 4.28
N SER A 212 -3.89 29.14 5.09
CA SER A 212 -2.71 29.90 4.61
C SER A 212 -1.55 28.96 4.31
N PRO A 213 -0.62 29.34 3.43
CA PRO A 213 0.61 28.60 3.22
C PRO A 213 1.41 28.44 4.52
N ILE A 214 2.02 27.30 4.69
CA ILE A 214 2.85 26.87 5.81
C ILE A 214 4.24 26.58 5.27
N VAL A 215 5.28 27.11 5.89
CA VAL A 215 6.67 26.89 5.45
C VAL A 215 7.40 26.03 6.47
N ILE A 216 8.02 24.96 6.02
CA ILE A 216 8.97 24.19 6.83
C ILE A 216 10.28 24.98 6.87
N THR A 217 10.70 25.41 8.07
CA THR A 217 11.85 26.29 8.24
C THR A 217 13.07 25.62 8.85
N ASP A 218 12.92 24.44 9.44
CA ASP A 218 14.01 23.58 9.91
C ASP A 218 13.57 22.10 9.91
N ALA A 219 14.32 21.23 9.25
CA ALA A 219 14.02 19.80 9.17
C ALA A 219 15.27 18.93 9.06
N ASP A 220 15.14 17.66 9.45
CA ASP A 220 16.08 16.57 9.14
C ASP A 220 15.41 15.63 8.13
N PRO A 221 15.76 15.70 6.84
CA PRO A 221 15.16 14.88 5.80
C PRO A 221 15.44 13.38 5.97
N ASP A 222 16.61 13.00 6.50
CA ASP A 222 17.02 11.61 6.67
C ASP A 222 16.19 10.92 7.76
N GLU A 223 15.85 11.67 8.83
CA GLU A 223 15.00 11.18 9.91
C GLU A 223 13.52 11.56 9.71
N ARG A 224 13.17 12.27 8.62
CA ARG A 224 11.83 12.78 8.33
C ARG A 224 11.25 13.58 9.49
N LYS A 225 12.05 14.44 10.10
CA LYS A 225 11.72 15.19 11.30
C LYS A 225 11.71 16.67 11.01
N VAL A 226 10.67 17.38 11.46
CA VAL A 226 10.54 18.83 11.33
C VAL A 226 10.67 19.46 12.72
N PHE A 227 11.60 20.39 12.86
CA PHE A 227 11.86 21.09 14.10
C PHE A 227 11.15 22.44 14.13
N GLU A 228 11.03 23.14 12.98
CA GLU A 228 10.37 24.44 12.91
C GLU A 228 9.41 24.56 11.71
N ILE A 229 8.27 25.19 11.99
CA ILE A 229 7.25 25.60 11.03
C ILE A 229 7.05 27.10 11.17
N ASN A 230 7.16 27.86 10.07
CA ASN A 230 6.99 29.33 10.08
C ASN A 230 7.93 30.04 11.08
N GLY A 231 9.10 29.46 11.41
CA GLY A 231 10.06 29.98 12.39
C GLY A 231 9.66 29.76 13.86
N ALA A 232 8.71 28.88 14.15
CA ALA A 232 8.30 28.48 15.49
C ALA A 232 8.44 26.96 15.68
N PRO A 233 8.58 26.44 16.93
CA PRO A 233 8.65 25.01 17.19
C PRO A 233 7.48 24.25 16.52
N ALA A 234 7.82 23.17 15.79
CA ALA A 234 6.89 22.55 14.84
C ALA A 234 5.57 22.09 15.47
N ALA A 235 5.64 21.38 16.61
CA ALA A 235 4.43 20.88 17.27
C ALA A 235 3.55 22.02 17.82
N GLN A 236 4.18 23.12 18.31
CA GLN A 236 3.45 24.28 18.83
C GLN A 236 2.72 25.03 17.70
N GLU A 237 3.42 25.27 16.57
CA GLU A 237 2.80 25.95 15.44
C GLU A 237 1.72 25.09 14.77
N TYR A 238 1.96 23.79 14.62
CA TYR A 238 0.94 22.89 14.10
C TYR A 238 -0.30 22.85 15.02
N ALA A 239 -0.13 22.69 16.32
CA ALA A 239 -1.24 22.73 17.29
C ALA A 239 -2.04 24.04 17.21
N ARG A 240 -1.33 25.19 17.07
CA ARG A 240 -1.97 26.50 16.85
C ARG A 240 -2.79 26.54 15.56
N LEU A 241 -2.25 25.97 14.46
CA LEU A 241 -2.91 25.96 13.17
C LEU A 241 -4.18 25.09 13.15
N VAL A 242 -4.15 23.94 13.83
CA VAL A 242 -5.32 23.04 13.94
C VAL A 242 -6.28 23.42 15.09
N GLY A 243 -5.89 24.37 15.95
CA GLY A 243 -6.76 24.91 17.01
C GLY A 243 -6.84 24.06 18.28
N CYS A 244 -5.77 23.33 18.63
CA CYS A 244 -5.68 22.53 19.86
C CYS A 244 -4.42 22.89 20.68
N SER A 245 -4.23 22.25 21.84
CA SER A 245 -2.96 22.34 22.59
C SER A 245 -1.97 21.28 22.12
N VAL A 246 -0.66 21.50 22.35
CA VAL A 246 0.37 20.49 22.05
C VAL A 246 0.11 19.16 22.78
N ALA A 247 -0.42 19.23 24.00
CA ALA A 247 -0.74 18.05 24.80
C ALA A 247 -1.91 17.20 24.23
N ASP A 248 -2.74 17.78 23.37
CA ASP A 248 -3.85 17.10 22.69
C ASP A 248 -3.42 16.44 21.36
N LEU A 249 -2.21 16.75 20.86
CA LEU A 249 -1.71 16.15 19.61
C LEU A 249 -1.70 14.64 19.71
N SER A 250 -2.24 14.00 18.68
CA SER A 250 -2.45 12.56 18.67
C SER A 250 -2.55 12.06 17.22
N PRO A 251 -2.36 10.78 16.95
CA PRO A 251 -2.55 10.21 15.62
C PRO A 251 -3.91 10.55 14.99
N GLN A 252 -4.93 10.76 15.83
CA GLN A 252 -6.26 11.18 15.40
C GLN A 252 -6.25 12.58 14.79
N ILE A 253 -5.68 13.55 15.50
CA ILE A 253 -5.59 14.94 15.03
C ILE A 253 -4.74 15.00 13.74
N PHE A 254 -3.65 14.22 13.66
CA PHE A 254 -2.81 14.15 12.47
C PHE A 254 -3.57 13.56 11.27
N ALA A 255 -4.39 12.53 11.50
CA ALA A 255 -5.19 11.92 10.45
C ALA A 255 -6.28 12.86 9.91
N GLU A 256 -6.89 13.68 10.76
CA GLU A 256 -7.95 14.60 10.36
C GLU A 256 -7.45 15.92 9.76
N ASN A 257 -6.20 16.32 10.05
CA ASN A 257 -5.62 17.60 9.67
C ASN A 257 -4.23 17.42 9.01
N PRO A 258 -4.11 16.62 7.95
CA PRO A 258 -2.80 16.37 7.33
C PRO A 258 -2.23 17.64 6.69
N MET A 259 -0.92 17.63 6.50
CA MET A 259 -0.24 18.65 5.70
C MET A 259 -0.18 18.20 4.24
N LEU A 260 -0.46 19.13 3.32
CA LEU A 260 -0.46 18.90 1.87
C LEU A 260 0.66 19.67 1.20
N ILE A 261 1.39 18.99 0.30
CA ILE A 261 2.34 19.61 -0.63
C ILE A 261 1.75 19.62 -2.03
N GLU A 262 1.95 20.72 -2.78
CA GLU A 262 1.61 20.77 -4.20
C GLU A 262 2.80 20.31 -5.05
N TYR A 263 2.55 19.36 -5.94
CA TYR A 263 3.53 18.88 -6.93
C TYR A 263 2.83 18.55 -8.26
N LYS A 264 3.29 19.17 -9.36
CA LYS A 264 2.72 18.98 -10.71
C LYS A 264 1.18 19.17 -10.75
N ASP A 265 0.71 20.28 -10.19
CA ASP A 265 -0.71 20.69 -10.14
C ASP A 265 -1.62 19.68 -9.38
N ARG A 266 -1.02 18.85 -8.52
CA ARG A 266 -1.71 17.94 -7.59
C ARG A 266 -1.23 18.15 -6.17
N HIS A 267 -2.12 17.87 -5.23
CA HIS A 267 -1.79 17.89 -3.81
C HIS A 267 -1.52 16.46 -3.32
N TYR A 268 -0.50 16.33 -2.49
CA TYR A 268 -0.10 15.06 -1.87
C TYR A 268 0.01 15.25 -0.38
N VAL A 269 -0.53 14.32 0.36
CA VAL A 269 -0.43 14.31 1.81
C VAL A 269 1.00 14.01 2.24
N ARG A 270 1.46 14.75 3.24
CA ARG A 270 2.62 14.47 4.07
C ARG A 270 2.11 14.22 5.47
N ALA A 271 1.91 12.95 5.80
CA ALA A 271 1.29 12.55 7.03
C ALA A 271 2.27 12.67 8.21
N ILE A 272 1.81 13.26 9.30
CA ILE A 272 2.52 13.28 10.58
C ILE A 272 2.26 11.95 11.29
N SER A 273 3.32 11.31 11.78
CA SER A 273 3.24 10.08 12.56
C SER A 273 3.24 10.33 14.06
N ASP A 274 4.00 11.32 14.52
CA ASP A 274 4.20 11.57 15.95
C ASP A 274 4.65 13.01 16.22
N ALA A 275 4.42 13.47 17.46
CA ALA A 275 4.98 14.70 18.02
C ALA A 275 5.97 14.31 19.12
N GLY A 276 7.25 14.63 18.93
CA GLY A 276 8.32 14.33 19.84
C GLY A 276 8.33 15.20 21.11
N GLU A 277 9.05 14.75 22.15
CA GLU A 277 9.25 15.53 23.40
C GLU A 277 9.98 16.86 23.19
N ASP A 278 10.67 17.01 22.06
CA ASP A 278 11.42 18.21 21.65
C ASP A 278 10.58 19.20 20.82
N ASP A 279 9.26 19.11 20.86
CA ASP A 279 8.32 19.88 20.02
C ASP A 279 8.53 19.67 18.51
N ALA A 280 9.23 18.65 18.09
CA ALA A 280 9.37 18.28 16.69
C ALA A 280 8.23 17.40 16.23
N LEU A 281 7.99 17.39 14.90
CA LEU A 281 7.02 16.52 14.25
C LEU A 281 7.74 15.49 13.37
N SER A 282 7.39 14.22 13.51
CA SER A 282 7.87 13.12 12.64
C SER A 282 6.87 12.86 11.52
N PHE A 283 7.39 12.57 10.31
CA PHE A 283 6.59 12.35 9.11
C PHE A 283 6.75 10.94 8.55
N LEU A 284 5.72 10.43 7.89
CA LEU A 284 5.76 9.13 7.21
C LEU A 284 6.34 9.20 5.79
N ALA A 285 6.46 10.39 5.22
CA ALA A 285 7.03 10.61 3.89
C ALA A 285 8.12 11.67 3.94
N ALA A 286 8.89 11.80 2.84
CA ALA A 286 9.98 12.76 2.74
C ALA A 286 9.52 14.19 2.99
N ILE A 287 10.28 14.91 3.79
CA ILE A 287 10.10 16.30 4.16
C ILE A 287 11.46 17.01 4.12
N ASP A 288 11.49 18.30 3.79
CA ASP A 288 12.73 19.07 3.66
C ASP A 288 12.49 20.54 4.00
N ASP A 289 13.57 21.27 4.25
CA ASP A 289 13.54 22.70 4.45
C ASP A 289 13.02 23.45 3.23
N GLY A 290 12.29 24.53 3.46
CA GLY A 290 11.75 25.39 2.41
C GLY A 290 10.51 24.85 1.71
N LEU A 291 10.01 23.67 2.07
CA LEU A 291 8.75 23.17 1.54
C LEU A 291 7.59 24.08 1.94
N ILE A 292 6.76 24.43 0.95
CA ILE A 292 5.52 25.18 1.14
C ILE A 292 4.37 24.19 1.15
N MET A 293 3.60 24.21 2.22
CA MET A 293 2.52 23.28 2.45
C MET A 293 1.23 24.01 2.80
N THR A 294 0.11 23.29 2.88
CA THR A 294 -1.17 23.78 3.41
C THR A 294 -1.78 22.71 4.28
N LEU A 295 -2.72 23.08 5.19
CA LEU A 295 -3.52 22.08 5.86
C LEU A 295 -4.54 21.44 4.91
N GLY A 296 -4.72 20.15 5.03
CA GLY A 296 -5.77 19.41 4.36
C GLY A 296 -7.12 19.61 5.04
N GLN A 297 -8.17 19.82 4.26
CA GLN A 297 -9.56 19.82 4.72
C GLN A 297 -10.23 18.54 4.23
N GLY A 298 -10.60 17.65 5.15
CA GLY A 298 -11.25 16.39 4.83
C GLY A 298 -12.62 16.58 4.20
N GLN A 299 -12.87 15.84 3.12
CA GLN A 299 -14.18 15.66 2.50
C GLN A 299 -14.89 14.44 3.10
N GLU A 300 -16.10 14.18 2.65
CA GLU A 300 -16.85 13.00 3.06
C GLU A 300 -16.18 11.72 2.48
N ILE A 301 -15.51 10.97 3.36
CA ILE A 301 -14.61 9.87 2.98
C ILE A 301 -15.32 8.70 2.28
N VAL A 302 -16.56 8.36 2.69
CA VAL A 302 -17.35 7.28 2.08
C VAL A 302 -17.76 7.64 0.66
N HIS A 303 -18.20 8.89 0.44
CA HIS A 303 -18.57 9.37 -0.88
C HIS A 303 -17.36 9.43 -1.83
N THR A 304 -16.22 9.91 -1.34
CA THR A 304 -14.98 9.94 -2.13
C THR A 304 -14.52 8.54 -2.48
N LEU A 305 -14.63 7.59 -1.54
CA LEU A 305 -14.31 6.19 -1.77
C LEU A 305 -15.23 5.56 -2.84
N GLN A 306 -16.55 5.79 -2.74
CA GLN A 306 -17.52 5.31 -3.74
C GLN A 306 -17.20 5.85 -5.14
N SER A 307 -16.92 7.15 -5.23
CA SER A 307 -16.61 7.82 -6.50
C SER A 307 -15.29 7.32 -7.09
N GLY A 308 -14.25 7.17 -6.27
CA GLY A 308 -12.93 6.70 -6.69
C GLY A 308 -12.91 5.23 -7.13
N LEU A 309 -13.83 4.41 -6.59
CA LEU A 309 -13.96 2.98 -6.94
C LEU A 309 -15.03 2.69 -8.02
N ASP A 310 -15.81 3.68 -8.48
CA ASP A 310 -16.71 3.46 -9.63
C ASP A 310 -15.94 3.49 -10.96
N ILE A 311 -15.05 2.53 -11.11
CA ILE A 311 -14.18 2.39 -12.27
C ILE A 311 -14.81 1.45 -13.28
N ARG A 312 -14.67 1.83 -14.58
CA ARG A 312 -15.15 1.02 -15.69
C ARG A 312 -14.12 1.01 -16.80
N ASP A 313 -14.04 -0.11 -17.51
CA ASP A 313 -13.27 -0.20 -18.75
C ASP A 313 -13.99 0.49 -19.92
N GLU A 314 -13.39 0.45 -21.11
CA GLU A 314 -13.97 1.03 -22.33
C GLU A 314 -15.30 0.38 -22.75
N GLN A 315 -15.57 -0.84 -22.28
CA GLN A 315 -16.81 -1.57 -22.51
C GLN A 315 -17.86 -1.34 -21.41
N GLY A 316 -17.55 -0.51 -20.39
CA GLY A 316 -18.41 -0.21 -19.26
C GLY A 316 -18.45 -1.30 -18.19
N ARG A 317 -17.55 -2.29 -18.24
CA ARG A 317 -17.46 -3.38 -17.26
C ARG A 317 -16.73 -2.89 -15.99
N ARG A 318 -17.15 -3.41 -14.84
CA ARG A 318 -16.44 -3.20 -13.57
C ARG A 318 -15.18 -4.09 -13.50
N PRO A 319 -14.19 -3.71 -12.67
CA PRO A 319 -13.06 -4.59 -12.38
C PRO A 319 -13.51 -5.94 -11.84
N ASP A 320 -12.79 -6.99 -12.21
CA ASP A 320 -12.95 -8.32 -11.63
C ASP A 320 -12.49 -8.32 -10.17
N PHE A 321 -11.35 -7.67 -9.92
CA PHE A 321 -10.88 -7.33 -8.59
C PHE A 321 -9.99 -6.08 -8.62
N ILE A 322 -9.81 -5.46 -7.46
CA ILE A 322 -8.87 -4.37 -7.24
C ILE A 322 -7.87 -4.81 -6.17
N LEU A 323 -6.59 -4.87 -6.52
CA LEU A 323 -5.53 -5.02 -5.52
C LEU A 323 -5.30 -3.65 -4.89
N GLY A 324 -5.71 -3.48 -3.63
CA GLY A 324 -5.75 -2.21 -2.92
C GLY A 324 -4.67 -2.07 -1.86
N PHE A 325 -4.11 -0.87 -1.77
CA PHE A 325 -3.15 -0.41 -0.77
C PHE A 325 -3.77 0.82 -0.12
N ASP A 326 -4.26 0.71 1.10
CA ASP A 326 -5.01 1.77 1.77
C ASP A 326 -4.28 2.23 3.05
N CYS A 327 -4.04 3.50 3.18
CA CYS A 327 -3.28 4.05 4.30
C CYS A 327 -3.90 3.71 5.65
N VAL A 328 -3.07 3.33 6.62
CA VAL A 328 -3.51 3.07 7.99
C VAL A 328 -4.14 4.30 8.64
N LEU A 329 -3.70 5.52 8.29
CA LEU A 329 -4.28 6.74 8.84
C LEU A 329 -5.69 7.00 8.31
N ARG A 330 -5.99 6.60 7.06
CA ARG A 330 -7.37 6.60 6.55
C ARG A 330 -8.25 5.65 7.34
N LYS A 331 -7.75 4.43 7.58
CA LYS A 331 -8.44 3.44 8.41
C LYS A 331 -8.69 3.98 9.81
N LEU A 332 -7.70 4.62 10.43
CA LEU A 332 -7.85 5.25 11.75
C LEU A 332 -8.97 6.30 11.77
N GLU A 333 -9.00 7.20 10.78
CA GLU A 333 -10.07 8.20 10.63
C GLU A 333 -11.44 7.54 10.43
N ILE A 334 -11.53 6.50 9.60
CA ILE A 334 -12.75 5.74 9.34
C ILE A 334 -13.28 5.08 10.63
N GLU A 335 -12.39 4.51 11.44
CA GLU A 335 -12.73 3.87 12.71
C GLU A 335 -13.24 4.91 13.74
N GLN A 336 -12.57 6.06 13.85
CA GLN A 336 -12.98 7.15 14.73
C GLN A 336 -14.34 7.72 14.38
N LYS A 337 -14.59 7.92 13.09
CA LYS A 337 -15.87 8.39 12.59
C LYS A 337 -16.95 7.30 12.59
N GLN A 338 -16.63 6.08 13.07
CA GLN A 338 -17.52 4.91 13.10
C GLN A 338 -18.06 4.53 11.71
N LEU A 339 -17.28 4.77 10.67
CA LEU A 339 -17.66 4.51 9.28
C LEU A 339 -17.19 3.13 8.77
N GLY A 340 -16.54 2.32 9.61
CA GLY A 340 -15.91 1.05 9.22
C GLY A 340 -16.86 0.09 8.47
N ARG A 341 -18.13 0.02 8.88
CA ARG A 341 -19.14 -0.80 8.20
C ARG A 341 -19.46 -0.26 6.79
N ALA A 342 -19.72 1.04 6.66
CA ALA A 342 -20.06 1.66 5.38
C ALA A 342 -18.90 1.55 4.39
N VAL A 343 -17.66 1.78 4.84
CA VAL A 343 -16.45 1.62 4.03
C VAL A 343 -16.25 0.16 3.61
N SER A 344 -16.41 -0.80 4.54
CA SER A 344 -16.29 -2.23 4.22
C SER A 344 -17.32 -2.69 3.19
N GLU A 345 -18.56 -2.19 3.24
CA GLU A 345 -19.59 -2.46 2.25
C GLU A 345 -19.18 -1.91 0.86
N VAL A 346 -18.57 -0.72 0.78
CA VAL A 346 -18.08 -0.13 -0.47
C VAL A 346 -16.91 -0.92 -1.04
N LEU A 347 -15.91 -1.26 -0.20
CA LEU A 347 -14.74 -2.05 -0.60
C LEU A 347 -15.14 -3.44 -1.12
N SER A 348 -16.03 -4.11 -0.40
CA SER A 348 -16.57 -5.42 -0.80
C SER A 348 -17.35 -5.35 -2.12
N ALA A 349 -18.21 -4.34 -2.30
CA ALA A 349 -18.99 -4.16 -3.52
C ALA A 349 -18.11 -3.84 -4.76
N ALA A 350 -16.93 -3.27 -4.55
CA ALA A 350 -15.94 -2.99 -5.58
C ALA A 350 -14.91 -4.12 -5.77
N ASN A 351 -15.04 -5.25 -5.08
CA ASN A 351 -14.08 -6.36 -5.07
C ASN A 351 -12.65 -5.93 -4.74
N VAL A 352 -12.48 -5.01 -3.76
CA VAL A 352 -11.16 -4.60 -3.29
C VAL A 352 -10.62 -5.65 -2.33
N VAL A 353 -9.39 -6.11 -2.59
CA VAL A 353 -8.62 -7.01 -1.71
C VAL A 353 -7.20 -6.47 -1.58
N GLY A 354 -6.62 -6.54 -0.39
CA GLY A 354 -5.29 -5.98 -0.16
C GLY A 354 -5.02 -5.72 1.32
N PHE A 355 -4.34 -4.61 1.65
CA PHE A 355 -3.97 -4.35 3.03
C PHE A 355 -3.86 -2.85 3.38
N ASN A 356 -3.85 -2.57 4.69
CA ASN A 356 -3.57 -1.24 5.20
C ASN A 356 -2.06 -1.03 5.39
N THR A 357 -1.55 0.05 4.80
CA THR A 357 -0.13 0.36 4.60
C THR A 357 0.35 1.50 5.50
N TYR A 358 1.66 1.65 5.66
CA TYR A 358 2.28 2.85 6.22
C TYR A 358 2.56 3.94 5.17
N GLY A 359 2.38 3.62 3.89
CA GLY A 359 2.48 4.55 2.78
C GLY A 359 2.29 3.83 1.46
N GLU A 360 1.70 4.51 0.51
CA GLU A 360 1.29 3.96 -0.77
C GLU A 360 2.27 4.38 -1.87
N GLN A 361 2.49 3.51 -2.86
CA GLN A 361 3.33 3.81 -4.01
C GLN A 361 2.49 3.77 -5.29
N HIS A 362 2.54 4.87 -6.04
CA HIS A 362 1.82 5.03 -7.29
C HIS A 362 2.66 5.79 -8.32
N CYS A 363 3.14 5.07 -9.35
CA CYS A 363 3.83 5.67 -10.52
C CYS A 363 4.89 6.70 -10.10
N GLY A 364 5.90 6.28 -9.37
CA GLY A 364 7.06 7.08 -8.97
C GLY A 364 6.86 7.98 -7.75
N VAL A 365 5.68 8.00 -7.15
CA VAL A 365 5.38 8.84 -5.97
C VAL A 365 5.05 7.98 -4.77
N HIS A 366 5.69 8.26 -3.63
CA HIS A 366 5.29 7.76 -2.32
C HIS A 366 4.26 8.72 -1.71
N MET A 367 3.14 8.17 -1.26
CA MET A 367 1.98 8.93 -0.78
C MET A 367 1.52 8.42 0.59
N ASN A 368 0.78 9.26 1.29
CA ASN A 368 0.11 8.90 2.53
C ASN A 368 -1.37 9.31 2.46
N GLN A 369 -2.18 8.72 3.32
CA GLN A 369 -3.63 8.99 3.45
C GLN A 369 -4.39 8.87 2.11
N THR A 370 -3.93 7.97 1.25
CA THR A 370 -4.56 7.64 -0.02
C THR A 370 -5.05 6.20 -0.03
N LEU A 371 -5.94 5.89 -0.96
CA LEU A 371 -6.14 4.53 -1.44
C LEU A 371 -5.52 4.45 -2.82
N VAL A 372 -4.49 3.63 -2.94
CA VAL A 372 -3.83 3.29 -4.21
C VAL A 372 -4.20 1.86 -4.57
N GLY A 373 -4.23 1.54 -5.85
CA GLY A 373 -4.46 0.16 -6.25
C GLY A 373 -4.31 -0.08 -7.74
N VAL A 374 -4.48 -1.34 -8.10
CA VAL A 374 -4.55 -1.80 -9.48
C VAL A 374 -5.88 -2.50 -9.70
N ALA A 375 -6.70 -1.93 -10.56
CA ALA A 375 -7.98 -2.50 -10.98
C ALA A 375 -7.74 -3.41 -12.18
N PHE A 376 -8.01 -4.70 -12.06
CA PHE A 376 -7.89 -5.69 -13.13
C PHE A 376 -9.28 -6.01 -13.69
N PHE A 377 -9.38 -6.06 -15.02
CA PHE A 377 -10.62 -6.40 -15.70
C PHE A 377 -10.53 -7.83 -16.22
N GLY A 378 -11.49 -8.66 -15.85
CA GLY A 378 -11.52 -10.06 -16.25
C GLY A 378 -11.55 -10.28 -17.75
N PRO A 379 -11.21 -11.49 -18.24
CA PRO A 379 -11.20 -11.80 -19.67
C PRO A 379 -12.57 -11.60 -20.29
N ASP A 380 -12.59 -11.15 -21.55
CA ASP A 380 -13.86 -10.98 -22.28
C ASP A 380 -14.50 -12.35 -22.51
N GLN A 381 -15.61 -12.61 -21.82
CA GLN A 381 -16.34 -13.91 -21.93
C GLN A 381 -16.86 -14.18 -23.36
N ARG A 382 -16.84 -13.18 -24.27
CA ARG A 382 -17.24 -13.38 -25.68
C ARG A 382 -16.21 -14.14 -26.51
N ASN A 383 -14.99 -14.31 -26.01
CA ASN A 383 -13.90 -15.03 -26.69
C ASN A 383 -13.73 -16.49 -26.20
N LEU A 384 -14.63 -17.00 -25.37
CA LEU A 384 -14.59 -18.36 -24.82
C LEU A 384 -15.49 -19.37 -25.58
N TYR A 385 -16.01 -18.97 -26.77
CA TYR A 385 -16.81 -19.86 -27.64
C TYR A 385 -16.25 -19.90 -29.06
#